data_9559bb081ef4e9689083e5408cd549ab
#
_entry.id   9559bb081ef4e9689083e5408cd549ab
#
_cell.length_a   1.000
_cell.length_b   1.000
_cell.length_c   1.000
_cell.angle_alpha   90.00
_cell.angle_beta   90.00
_cell.angle_gamma   90.00
#
_symmetry.space_group_name_H-M   'P 1'
#
loop_
_entity.id
_entity.type
_entity.pdbx_description
1 polymer ?
#
loop_
_entity_poly.entity_id
_entity_poly.type
_entity_poly.pdbx_seq_one_letter_code
_entity_poly.pdbx_strand_id
1 'polypeptide(L)'
;DSILEFISSKYLFNNYKNLKEGEMTKVRATVVCEESLHKIALKHNFSDFLYLGKSESSNSANLSKAILADSVEAIIAAMYLDSNLEVAEKFIVENLKEAIELASKNVGIKDYKTVLQEKLQIHGNVDIKYYIVKESGPDHNKMFESKVECNGKVLGKGVGKTKKASEMMAAKNALETLN
;
A
#
# COMPACT_ATOMS: atom_id res chain seq x y z
N ASP A 1 -3.74 -9.28 15.47
CA ASP A 1 -3.04 -7.98 15.29
C ASP A 1 -1.65 -7.97 15.91
N SER A 2 -1.49 -7.95 17.26
CA SER A 2 -0.22 -7.68 17.93
C SER A 2 0.95 -8.58 17.49
N ILE A 3 0.73 -9.87 17.28
CA ILE A 3 1.75 -10.82 16.81
C ILE A 3 2.13 -10.52 15.36
N LEU A 4 1.14 -10.27 14.51
CA LEU A 4 1.33 -9.93 13.11
C LEU A 4 2.17 -8.65 12.95
N GLU A 5 1.81 -7.61 13.69
CA GLU A 5 2.53 -6.33 13.75
C GLU A 5 3.97 -6.50 14.25
N PHE A 6 4.16 -7.23 15.35
CA PHE A 6 5.48 -7.47 15.94
C PHE A 6 6.39 -8.23 14.97
N ILE A 7 5.92 -9.35 14.41
CA ILE A 7 6.72 -10.18 13.50
C ILE A 7 7.06 -9.43 12.22
N SER A 8 6.09 -8.70 11.63
CA SER A 8 6.32 -7.89 10.44
C SER A 8 7.37 -6.80 10.69
N SER A 9 7.30 -6.13 11.86
CA SER A 9 8.30 -5.14 12.27
C SER A 9 9.68 -5.74 12.47
N LYS A 10 9.78 -6.88 13.18
CA LYS A 10 11.02 -7.63 13.40
C LYS A 10 11.66 -8.04 12.07
N TYR A 11 10.85 -8.55 11.14
CA TYR A 11 11.31 -8.97 9.83
C TYR A 11 11.86 -7.79 9.01
N LEU A 12 11.12 -6.67 8.96
CA LEU A 12 11.56 -5.44 8.31
C LEU A 12 12.86 -4.91 8.90
N PHE A 13 12.93 -4.78 10.21
CA PHE A 13 14.11 -4.28 10.90
C PHE A 13 15.37 -5.14 10.64
N ASN A 14 15.21 -6.46 10.58
CA ASN A 14 16.34 -7.35 10.37
C ASN A 14 16.82 -7.40 8.92
N ASN A 15 15.93 -7.31 7.95
CA ASN A 15 16.23 -7.60 6.54
C ASN A 15 16.33 -6.34 5.65
N TYR A 16 15.82 -5.16 6.10
CA TYR A 16 15.75 -3.94 5.29
C TYR A 16 16.48 -2.78 5.98
N LYS A 17 17.77 -2.96 6.27
CA LYS A 17 18.62 -1.98 6.98
C LYS A 17 18.77 -0.63 6.28
N ASN A 18 18.49 -0.57 4.99
CA ASN A 18 18.52 0.64 4.17
C ASN A 18 17.27 1.51 4.32
N LEU A 19 16.19 0.99 4.88
CA LEU A 19 14.97 1.75 5.11
C LEU A 19 15.05 2.53 6.42
N LYS A 20 14.54 3.75 6.39
CA LYS A 20 14.34 4.57 7.60
C LYS A 20 13.12 4.09 8.39
N GLU A 21 13.04 4.44 9.66
CA GLU A 21 11.93 4.06 10.55
C GLU A 21 10.55 4.39 9.96
N GLY A 22 10.34 5.61 9.48
CA GLY A 22 9.07 6.01 8.85
C GLY A 22 8.76 5.27 7.53
N GLU A 23 9.79 4.80 6.82
CA GLU A 23 9.62 3.97 5.62
C GLU A 23 9.22 2.54 6.00
N MET A 24 9.84 1.96 7.02
CA MET A 24 9.46 0.64 7.57
C MET A 24 8.02 0.65 8.07
N THR A 25 7.60 1.72 8.75
CA THR A 25 6.22 1.91 9.21
C THR A 25 5.22 1.93 8.04
N LYS A 26 5.54 2.62 6.94
CA LYS A 26 4.72 2.64 5.73
C LYS A 26 4.63 1.27 5.05
N VAL A 27 5.77 0.56 4.93
CA VAL A 27 5.78 -0.81 4.39
C VAL A 27 4.90 -1.72 5.24
N ARG A 28 5.10 -1.71 6.57
CA ARG A 28 4.30 -2.51 7.48
C ARG A 28 2.80 -2.24 7.29
N ALA A 29 2.36 -0.99 7.38
CA ALA A 29 0.95 -0.63 7.19
C ALA A 29 0.38 -1.11 5.84
N THR A 30 1.19 -1.15 4.79
CA THR A 30 0.78 -1.64 3.47
C THR A 30 0.58 -3.16 3.45
N VAL A 31 1.38 -3.92 4.20
CA VAL A 31 1.38 -5.39 4.11
C VAL A 31 0.55 -6.08 5.18
N VAL A 32 0.22 -5.41 6.30
CA VAL A 32 -0.67 -5.97 7.33
C VAL A 32 -2.12 -5.48 7.20
N CYS A 33 -2.48 -4.81 6.10
CA CYS A 33 -3.82 -4.31 5.85
C CYS A 33 -4.81 -5.43 5.45
N GLU A 34 -6.11 -5.17 5.60
CA GLU A 34 -7.21 -6.05 5.21
C GLU A 34 -7.01 -6.69 3.82
N GLU A 35 -6.62 -5.89 2.82
CA GLU A 35 -6.42 -6.36 1.45
C GLU A 35 -5.33 -7.43 1.34
N SER A 36 -4.23 -7.29 2.09
CA SER A 36 -3.14 -8.27 2.11
C SER A 36 -3.54 -9.54 2.85
N LEU A 37 -4.20 -9.41 3.99
CA LEU A 37 -4.69 -10.56 4.77
C LEU A 37 -5.76 -11.33 4.00
N HIS A 38 -6.67 -10.64 3.33
CA HIS A 38 -7.65 -11.27 2.43
C HIS A 38 -6.98 -12.13 1.35
N LYS A 39 -5.89 -11.68 0.73
CA LYS A 39 -5.13 -12.48 -0.24
C LYS A 39 -4.53 -13.74 0.38
N ILE A 40 -4.06 -13.66 1.63
CA ILE A 40 -3.58 -14.83 2.37
C ILE A 40 -4.72 -15.81 2.60
N ALA A 41 -5.89 -15.34 3.04
CA ALA A 41 -7.06 -16.18 3.25
C ALA A 41 -7.49 -16.91 1.96
N LEU A 42 -7.50 -16.21 0.83
CA LEU A 42 -7.80 -16.81 -0.49
C LEU A 42 -6.76 -17.85 -0.88
N LYS A 43 -5.47 -17.55 -0.72
CA LYS A 43 -4.36 -18.48 -1.02
C LYS A 43 -4.48 -19.81 -0.29
N HIS A 44 -4.99 -19.78 0.95
CA HIS A 44 -5.14 -20.95 1.81
C HIS A 44 -6.56 -21.51 1.83
N ASN A 45 -7.50 -20.99 1.02
CA ASN A 45 -8.91 -21.37 0.97
C ASN A 45 -9.59 -21.37 2.35
N PHE A 46 -9.33 -20.36 3.18
CA PHE A 46 -9.87 -20.31 4.54
C PHE A 46 -11.40 -20.22 4.58
N SER A 47 -12.04 -19.73 3.52
CA SER A 47 -13.50 -19.76 3.37
C SER A 47 -14.11 -21.14 3.58
N ASP A 48 -13.41 -22.21 3.20
CA ASP A 48 -13.93 -23.58 3.24
C ASP A 48 -14.01 -24.14 4.65
N PHE A 49 -13.33 -23.48 5.60
CA PHE A 49 -13.21 -23.92 7.00
C PHE A 49 -13.98 -23.02 7.98
N LEU A 50 -14.65 -21.96 7.49
CA LEU A 50 -15.39 -21.02 8.32
C LEU A 50 -16.83 -21.49 8.56
N TYR A 51 -17.23 -21.56 9.83
CA TYR A 51 -18.63 -21.74 10.22
C TYR A 51 -19.32 -20.38 10.31
N LEU A 52 -20.26 -20.15 9.42
CA LEU A 52 -20.93 -18.85 9.28
C LEU A 52 -22.30 -18.85 9.94
N GLY A 53 -22.68 -17.72 10.52
CA GLY A 53 -24.05 -17.46 10.95
C GLY A 53 -25.03 -17.40 9.77
N LYS A 54 -26.34 -17.54 10.05
CA LYS A 54 -27.38 -17.55 9.00
C LYS A 54 -27.41 -16.28 8.11
N SER A 55 -27.06 -15.14 8.66
CA SER A 55 -26.99 -13.85 7.92
C SER A 55 -25.89 -13.85 6.87
N GLU A 56 -24.74 -14.46 7.19
CA GLU A 56 -23.56 -14.52 6.30
C GLU A 56 -23.63 -15.71 5.33
N SER A 57 -24.26 -16.81 5.76
CA SER A 57 -24.40 -18.02 4.93
C SER A 57 -25.33 -17.83 3.72
N SER A 58 -26.26 -16.86 3.76
CA SER A 58 -27.08 -16.50 2.61
C SER A 58 -26.29 -15.82 1.47
N ASN A 59 -25.09 -15.33 1.76
CA ASN A 59 -24.14 -14.73 0.83
C ASN A 59 -22.87 -15.56 0.63
N SER A 60 -22.93 -16.87 0.84
CA SER A 60 -21.78 -17.79 0.84
C SER A 60 -20.90 -17.75 -0.42
N ALA A 61 -21.41 -17.22 -1.53
CA ALA A 61 -20.62 -16.98 -2.74
C ALA A 61 -19.67 -15.76 -2.64
N ASN A 62 -19.88 -14.87 -1.65
CA ASN A 62 -19.09 -13.64 -1.48
C ASN A 62 -18.91 -13.31 0.02
N LEU A 63 -18.12 -14.12 0.72
CA LEU A 63 -17.65 -13.75 2.06
C LEU A 63 -16.99 -12.38 2.04
N SER A 64 -17.32 -11.53 3.03
CA SER A 64 -16.72 -10.19 3.09
C SER A 64 -15.20 -10.30 3.26
N LYS A 65 -14.48 -9.36 2.65
CA LYS A 65 -13.02 -9.28 2.78
C LYS A 65 -12.59 -9.20 4.25
N ALA A 66 -13.35 -8.46 5.06
CA ALA A 66 -13.07 -8.29 6.48
C ALA A 66 -13.10 -9.64 7.23
N ILE A 67 -14.16 -10.46 7.05
CA ILE A 67 -14.26 -11.78 7.70
C ILE A 67 -13.07 -12.67 7.32
N LEU A 68 -12.66 -12.66 6.05
CA LEU A 68 -11.52 -13.44 5.59
C LEU A 68 -10.20 -12.91 6.16
N ALA A 69 -10.01 -11.59 6.24
CA ALA A 69 -8.85 -11.00 6.87
C ALA A 69 -8.78 -11.32 8.37
N ASP A 70 -9.88 -11.17 9.10
CA ASP A 70 -9.99 -11.49 10.52
C ASP A 70 -9.68 -12.98 10.79
N SER A 71 -10.07 -13.88 9.87
CA SER A 71 -9.77 -15.31 10.00
C SER A 71 -8.25 -15.58 9.97
N VAL A 72 -7.48 -14.83 9.18
CA VAL A 72 -6.01 -14.95 9.15
C VAL A 72 -5.42 -14.55 10.50
N GLU A 73 -5.89 -13.46 11.08
CA GLU A 73 -5.44 -13.01 12.41
C GLU A 73 -5.78 -14.01 13.50
N ALA A 74 -6.99 -14.57 13.45
CA ALA A 74 -7.41 -15.62 14.38
C ALA A 74 -6.54 -16.88 14.25
N ILE A 75 -6.19 -17.31 13.04
CA ILE A 75 -5.30 -18.45 12.79
C ILE A 75 -3.88 -18.18 13.31
N ILE A 76 -3.34 -16.98 13.07
CA ILE A 76 -2.04 -16.59 13.63
C ILE A 76 -2.06 -16.65 15.17
N ALA A 77 -3.12 -16.17 15.80
CA ALA A 77 -3.29 -16.25 17.24
C ALA A 77 -3.38 -17.70 17.73
N ALA A 78 -4.13 -18.55 17.03
CA ALA A 78 -4.26 -19.97 17.33
C ALA A 78 -2.90 -20.68 17.23
N MET A 79 -2.13 -20.45 16.17
CA MET A 79 -0.78 -21.01 16.02
C MET A 79 0.15 -20.61 17.18
N TYR A 80 0.07 -19.36 17.61
CA TYR A 80 0.86 -18.88 18.74
C TYR A 80 0.46 -19.53 20.06
N LEU A 81 -0.84 -19.63 20.33
CA LEU A 81 -1.37 -20.16 21.60
C LEU A 81 -1.25 -21.69 21.71
N ASP A 82 -1.43 -22.40 20.61
CA ASP A 82 -1.36 -23.86 20.57
C ASP A 82 0.08 -24.39 20.49
N SER A 83 0.98 -23.60 19.92
CA SER A 83 2.37 -23.99 19.71
C SER A 83 3.35 -22.98 20.32
N ASN A 84 3.84 -22.04 19.54
CA ASN A 84 4.78 -21.00 19.96
C ASN A 84 4.89 -19.87 18.94
N LEU A 85 5.74 -18.86 19.30
CA LEU A 85 5.96 -17.69 18.44
C LEU A 85 6.67 -18.07 17.13
N GLU A 86 7.56 -19.04 17.12
CA GLU A 86 8.32 -19.43 15.94
C GLU A 86 7.42 -19.99 14.84
N VAL A 87 6.39 -20.78 15.20
CA VAL A 87 5.41 -21.32 14.25
C VAL A 87 4.58 -20.19 13.63
N ALA A 88 4.11 -19.25 14.44
CA ALA A 88 3.39 -18.08 13.96
C ALA A 88 4.29 -17.18 13.07
N GLU A 89 5.55 -16.96 13.47
CA GLU A 89 6.55 -16.19 12.69
C GLU A 89 6.78 -16.81 11.32
N LYS A 90 6.96 -18.13 11.26
CA LYS A 90 7.17 -18.84 9.99
C LYS A 90 5.99 -18.63 9.05
N PHE A 91 4.76 -18.82 9.53
CA PHE A 91 3.56 -18.60 8.73
C PHE A 91 3.44 -17.17 8.22
N ILE A 92 3.65 -16.18 9.10
CA ILE A 92 3.56 -14.75 8.74
C ILE A 92 4.61 -14.40 7.67
N VAL A 93 5.87 -14.79 7.89
CA VAL A 93 6.96 -14.45 6.97
C VAL A 93 6.76 -15.13 5.61
N GLU A 94 6.39 -16.40 5.56
CA GLU A 94 6.15 -17.14 4.31
C GLU A 94 5.03 -16.50 3.46
N ASN A 95 4.05 -15.88 4.10
CA ASN A 95 2.92 -15.26 3.38
C ASN A 95 3.12 -13.78 3.07
N LEU A 96 3.90 -13.04 3.85
CA LEU A 96 4.11 -11.60 3.65
C LEU A 96 5.42 -11.23 2.97
N LYS A 97 6.41 -12.12 2.87
CA LYS A 97 7.74 -11.82 2.33
C LYS A 97 7.70 -11.13 0.97
N GLU A 98 6.93 -11.65 0.02
CA GLU A 98 6.83 -11.08 -1.34
C GLU A 98 6.16 -9.70 -1.31
N ALA A 99 5.10 -9.54 -0.51
CA ALA A 99 4.41 -8.26 -0.36
C ALA A 99 5.34 -7.21 0.30
N ILE A 100 6.11 -7.60 1.31
CA ILE A 100 7.12 -6.75 1.96
C ILE A 100 8.19 -6.33 0.95
N GLU A 101 8.71 -7.26 0.15
CA GLU A 101 9.73 -6.96 -0.86
C GLU A 101 9.20 -5.95 -1.89
N LEU A 102 7.99 -6.15 -2.39
CA LEU A 102 7.37 -5.24 -3.35
C LEU A 102 7.11 -3.85 -2.73
N ALA A 103 6.56 -3.80 -1.53
CA ALA A 103 6.29 -2.55 -0.82
C ALA A 103 7.60 -1.80 -0.49
N SER A 104 8.66 -2.51 -0.09
CA SER A 104 9.97 -1.93 0.22
C SER A 104 10.64 -1.28 -0.99
N LYS A 105 10.46 -1.84 -2.18
CA LYS A 105 10.95 -1.23 -3.44
C LYS A 105 10.21 0.06 -3.77
N ASN A 106 8.97 0.19 -3.34
CA ASN A 106 8.10 1.32 -3.67
C ASN A 106 8.09 2.42 -2.58
N VAL A 107 8.50 2.12 -1.36
CA VAL A 107 8.39 3.05 -0.22
C VAL A 107 9.34 4.26 -0.30
N GLY A 108 10.42 4.17 -1.05
CA GLY A 108 11.34 5.29 -1.29
C GLY A 108 10.85 6.28 -2.37
N ILE A 109 9.74 5.97 -3.04
CA ILE A 109 9.11 6.91 -3.96
C ILE A 109 8.41 7.95 -3.09
N LYS A 110 9.07 9.11 -2.91
CA LYS A 110 8.45 10.26 -2.23
C LYS A 110 7.08 10.49 -2.86
N ASP A 111 6.04 10.52 -2.05
CA ASP A 111 4.73 10.99 -2.51
C ASP A 111 4.81 12.51 -2.72
N TYR A 112 5.38 12.86 -3.87
CA TYR A 112 5.56 14.25 -4.24
C TYR A 112 4.24 15.03 -4.29
N LYS A 113 3.11 14.33 -4.50
CA LYS A 113 1.79 14.96 -4.51
C LYS A 113 1.41 15.42 -3.10
N THR A 114 1.56 14.56 -2.09
CA THR A 114 1.32 14.91 -0.69
C THR A 114 2.29 15.99 -0.21
N VAL A 115 3.58 15.86 -0.51
CA VAL A 115 4.59 16.88 -0.14
C VAL A 115 4.30 18.24 -0.78
N LEU A 116 3.88 18.26 -2.06
CA LEU A 116 3.49 19.49 -2.74
C LEU A 116 2.25 20.10 -2.12
N GLN A 117 1.26 19.29 -1.80
CA GLN A 117 0.03 19.74 -1.15
C GLN A 117 0.31 20.36 0.21
N GLU A 118 1.07 19.69 1.07
CA GLU A 118 1.48 20.20 2.38
C GLU A 118 2.21 21.55 2.24
N LYS A 119 3.19 21.61 1.32
CA LYS A 119 3.98 22.85 1.09
C LYS A 119 3.12 24.02 0.63
N LEU A 120 2.16 23.78 -0.26
CA LEU A 120 1.28 24.83 -0.78
C LEU A 120 0.22 25.26 0.24
N GLN A 121 -0.26 24.34 1.08
CA GLN A 121 -1.28 24.59 2.10
C GLN A 121 -0.75 25.34 3.34
N ILE A 122 0.55 25.44 3.55
CA ILE A 122 1.15 26.25 4.64
C ILE A 122 0.63 27.69 4.66
N HIS A 123 0.31 28.25 3.49
CA HIS A 123 -0.15 29.63 3.33
C HIS A 123 -1.68 29.77 3.15
N GLY A 124 -2.44 28.72 3.42
CA GLY A 124 -3.90 28.70 3.34
C GLY A 124 -4.47 27.66 2.38
N ASN A 125 -5.80 27.69 2.20
CA ASN A 125 -6.46 26.78 1.27
C ASN A 125 -6.10 27.14 -0.18
N VAL A 126 -5.58 26.16 -0.93
CA VAL A 126 -5.22 26.28 -2.33
C VAL A 126 -5.94 25.21 -3.15
N ASP A 127 -6.34 25.56 -4.37
CA ASP A 127 -6.92 24.64 -5.32
C ASP A 127 -5.81 24.01 -6.18
N ILE A 128 -5.50 22.73 -5.91
CA ILE A 128 -4.46 21.97 -6.61
C ILE A 128 -5.11 20.97 -7.54
N LYS A 129 -4.86 21.09 -8.83
CA LYS A 129 -5.42 20.20 -9.86
C LYS A 129 -4.35 19.60 -10.74
N TYR A 130 -4.55 18.35 -11.13
CA TYR A 130 -3.69 17.62 -12.06
C TYR A 130 -4.47 17.35 -13.35
N TYR A 131 -3.82 17.56 -14.49
CA TYR A 131 -4.40 17.35 -15.81
C TYR A 131 -3.47 16.50 -16.66
N ILE A 132 -4.03 15.53 -17.38
CA ILE A 132 -3.32 14.85 -18.45
C ILE A 132 -3.30 15.77 -19.66
N VAL A 133 -2.13 16.17 -20.10
CA VAL A 133 -1.93 17.08 -21.22
C VAL A 133 -1.82 16.32 -22.53
N LYS A 134 -1.14 15.15 -22.49
CA LYS A 134 -0.89 14.34 -23.68
C LYS A 134 -0.77 12.86 -23.31
N GLU A 135 -1.31 12.02 -24.20
CA GLU A 135 -1.06 10.58 -24.22
C GLU A 135 -0.35 10.25 -25.55
N SER A 136 0.72 9.47 -25.52
CA SER A 136 1.53 9.13 -26.69
C SER A 136 2.09 7.71 -26.57
N GLY A 137 2.49 7.14 -27.69
CA GLY A 137 3.03 5.77 -27.77
C GLY A 137 1.97 4.69 -28.03
N PRO A 138 2.39 3.50 -28.44
CA PRO A 138 1.52 2.36 -28.67
C PRO A 138 0.97 1.82 -27.33
N ASP A 139 -0.13 1.05 -27.39
CA ASP A 139 -0.85 0.57 -26.19
C ASP A 139 0.03 -0.19 -25.18
N HIS A 140 1.02 -0.94 -25.66
CA HIS A 140 1.96 -1.69 -24.81
C HIS A 140 3.10 -0.83 -24.23
N ASN A 141 3.25 0.44 -24.68
CA ASN A 141 4.27 1.38 -24.18
C ASN A 141 3.75 2.83 -24.20
N LYS A 142 2.56 3.04 -23.61
CA LYS A 142 1.98 4.36 -23.46
C LYS A 142 2.79 5.25 -22.53
N MET A 143 2.92 6.51 -22.93
CA MET A 143 3.49 7.58 -22.12
C MET A 143 2.45 8.67 -21.90
N PHE A 144 2.36 9.12 -20.67
CA PHE A 144 1.44 10.19 -20.23
C PHE A 144 2.24 11.43 -19.85
N GLU A 145 1.81 12.59 -20.32
CA GLU A 145 2.31 13.88 -19.88
C GLU A 145 1.23 14.53 -19.01
N SER A 146 1.59 14.94 -17.79
CA SER A 146 0.70 15.64 -16.86
C SER A 146 1.25 16.99 -16.50
N LYS A 147 0.34 17.92 -16.15
CA LYS A 147 0.68 19.18 -15.47
C LYS A 147 -0.03 19.26 -14.12
N VAL A 148 0.59 19.97 -13.18
CA VAL A 148 -0.03 20.38 -11.92
C VAL A 148 -0.24 21.88 -11.91
N GLU A 149 -1.44 22.30 -11.51
CA GLU A 149 -1.83 23.70 -11.34
C GLU A 149 -2.17 23.98 -9.88
N CYS A 150 -1.84 25.18 -9.43
CA CYS A 150 -2.29 25.72 -8.16
C CYS A 150 -2.98 27.06 -8.45
N ASN A 151 -4.25 27.21 -8.07
CA ASN A 151 -5.06 28.39 -8.32
C ASN A 151 -4.99 28.87 -9.80
N GLY A 152 -5.02 27.93 -10.74
CA GLY A 152 -4.96 28.18 -12.18
C GLY A 152 -3.58 28.44 -12.76
N LYS A 153 -2.52 28.53 -11.94
CA LYS A 153 -1.14 28.68 -12.39
C LYS A 153 -0.44 27.33 -12.48
N VAL A 154 0.15 27.01 -13.64
CA VAL A 154 0.96 25.81 -13.83
C VAL A 154 2.23 25.89 -12.99
N LEU A 155 2.45 24.93 -12.09
CA LEU A 155 3.66 24.85 -11.25
C LEU A 155 4.67 23.84 -11.77
N GLY A 156 4.23 22.78 -12.46
CA GLY A 156 5.15 21.75 -12.95
C GLY A 156 4.49 20.86 -13.99
N LYS A 157 5.33 20.18 -14.79
CA LYS A 157 4.92 19.15 -15.75
C LYS A 157 5.73 17.89 -15.51
N GLY A 158 5.17 16.72 -15.87
CA GLY A 158 5.86 15.45 -15.71
C GLY A 158 5.40 14.42 -16.72
N VAL A 159 6.29 13.48 -17.03
CA VAL A 159 6.03 12.38 -17.96
C VAL A 159 6.21 11.05 -17.23
N GLY A 160 5.36 10.08 -17.54
CA GLY A 160 5.42 8.75 -16.93
C GLY A 160 4.70 7.68 -17.75
N LYS A 161 4.99 6.42 -17.46
CA LYS A 161 4.34 5.27 -18.12
C LYS A 161 2.89 5.03 -17.67
N THR A 162 2.46 5.68 -16.61
CA THR A 162 1.07 5.68 -16.12
C THR A 162 0.64 7.10 -15.79
N LYS A 163 -0.68 7.36 -15.78
CA LYS A 163 -1.23 8.65 -15.36
C LYS A 163 -0.71 9.04 -13.97
N LYS A 164 -0.74 8.10 -13.02
CA LYS A 164 -0.23 8.32 -11.66
C LYS A 164 1.27 8.65 -11.63
N ALA A 165 2.08 7.99 -12.44
CA ALA A 165 3.52 8.27 -12.51
C ALA A 165 3.81 9.65 -13.13
N SER A 166 3.08 10.06 -14.17
CA SER A 166 3.26 11.38 -14.79
C SER A 166 2.83 12.52 -13.87
N GLU A 167 1.72 12.34 -13.12
CA GLU A 167 1.27 13.30 -12.10
C GLU A 167 2.28 13.43 -10.95
N MET A 168 2.87 12.31 -10.51
CA MET A 168 3.91 12.31 -9.46
C MET A 168 5.17 13.06 -9.92
N MET A 169 5.58 12.88 -11.19
CA MET A 169 6.70 13.63 -11.76
C MET A 169 6.37 15.11 -11.93
N ALA A 170 5.12 15.47 -12.27
CA ALA A 170 4.68 16.87 -12.32
C ALA A 170 4.78 17.54 -10.94
N ALA A 171 4.36 16.83 -9.87
CA ALA A 171 4.48 17.30 -8.50
C ALA A 171 5.96 17.46 -8.08
N LYS A 172 6.83 16.51 -8.44
CA LYS A 172 8.26 16.59 -8.16
C LYS A 172 8.88 17.85 -8.78
N ASN A 173 8.65 18.07 -10.08
CA ASN A 173 9.20 19.20 -10.80
C ASN A 173 8.63 20.54 -10.28
N ALA A 174 7.36 20.57 -9.85
CA ALA A 174 6.78 21.72 -9.16
C ALA A 174 7.49 22.04 -7.84
N LEU A 175 7.83 21.02 -7.04
CA LEU A 175 8.56 21.20 -5.79
C LEU A 175 9.98 21.75 -6.01
N GLU A 176 10.66 21.31 -7.07
CA GLU A 176 11.98 21.81 -7.45
C GLU A 176 11.95 23.28 -7.87
N THR A 177 10.85 23.74 -8.50
CA THR A 177 10.66 25.14 -8.91
C THR A 177 10.28 26.05 -7.72
N LEU A 178 9.70 25.48 -6.66
CA LEU A 178 9.28 26.22 -5.45
C LEU A 178 10.36 26.29 -4.36
N ASN A 179 11.51 25.67 -4.56
CA ASN A 179 12.68 25.79 -3.70
C ASN A 179 13.59 26.90 -4.19
#